data_aac5e8e163cc8316b081cacd42a93c8c
#
_entry.id   aac5e8e163cc8316b081cacd42a93c8c
#
_cell.length_a   1.000
_cell.length_b   1.000
_cell.length_c   1.000
_cell.angle_alpha   90.00
_cell.angle_beta   90.00
_cell.angle_gamma   90.00
#
_symmetry.space_group_name_H-M   'P 1'
#
loop_
_entity.id
_entity.type
_entity.pdbx_description
1 polymer ?
#
loop_
_entity_poly.entity_id
_entity_poly.type
_entity_poly.pdbx_seq_one_letter_code
_entity_poly.pdbx_strand_id
1 'polypeptide(L)'
;MGNFHGSILATVLFVTSVANGQAVKLLENRDAWSFGDKAAWEWTGEGAGTELVLKKPSDFKPKVRSPFNLAWFEGGEWESFTLTAEVKLGVFNQGNNDVCIAFGKTSETKFYYAHLGEKADAVHLQLHLVNDADRKAITVTGAKTLPWKPETWHRVKLVRDAGTGSIKVYFDDVEVLVAQDKTLGKGKIGLGSFDDLGSFRNVTVSPNP
;
A
#
# COMPACT_ATOMS: atom_id res chain seq x y z
N MET A 1 45.34 19.46 31.26
CA MET A 1 44.65 18.19 31.01
C MET A 1 43.16 18.43 31.27
N GLY A 2 42.39 18.66 30.24
CA GLY A 2 40.96 18.95 30.34
C GLY A 2 40.20 17.82 29.66
N ASN A 3 39.41 17.09 30.46
CA ASN A 3 38.52 16.02 29.97
C ASN A 3 37.25 16.62 29.37
N PHE A 4 37.09 16.48 28.06
CA PHE A 4 35.80 16.72 27.40
C PHE A 4 34.92 15.47 27.52
N HIS A 5 33.87 15.55 28.31
CA HIS A 5 32.77 14.57 28.32
C HIS A 5 31.75 14.98 27.26
N GLY A 6 31.74 14.27 26.16
CA GLY A 6 30.72 14.38 25.14
C GLY A 6 29.48 13.62 25.60
N SER A 7 28.38 14.37 25.89
CA SER A 7 27.06 13.78 26.13
C SER A 7 26.44 13.39 24.79
N ILE A 8 26.23 12.10 24.59
CA ILE A 8 25.44 11.57 23.48
C ILE A 8 23.96 11.73 23.86
N LEU A 9 23.29 12.66 23.21
CA LEU A 9 21.82 12.80 23.31
C LEU A 9 21.18 11.69 22.46
N ALA A 10 20.67 10.65 23.13
CA ALA A 10 19.85 9.64 22.47
C ALA A 10 18.47 10.23 22.21
N THR A 11 18.17 10.51 20.95
CA THR A 11 16.81 10.90 20.53
C THR A 11 15.90 9.66 20.60
N VAL A 12 15.10 9.58 21.66
CA VAL A 12 14.05 8.58 21.79
C VAL A 12 12.90 9.00 20.86
N LEU A 13 12.74 8.30 19.77
CA LEU A 13 11.53 8.40 18.94
C LEU A 13 10.36 7.86 19.77
N PHE A 14 9.48 8.72 20.21
CA PHE A 14 8.17 8.33 20.74
C PHE A 14 7.31 7.84 19.57
N VAL A 15 7.13 6.52 19.49
CA VAL A 15 6.04 5.93 18.72
C VAL A 15 4.75 6.27 19.47
N THR A 16 4.08 7.34 19.05
CA THR A 16 2.73 7.63 19.55
C THR A 16 1.79 6.55 19.06
N SER A 17 1.29 5.72 19.96
CA SER A 17 0.18 4.83 19.68
C SER A 17 -0.99 5.68 19.18
N VAL A 18 -1.51 5.38 17.98
CA VAL A 18 -2.72 5.99 17.43
C VAL A 18 -3.91 5.51 18.28
N ALA A 19 -4.13 6.16 19.39
CA ALA A 19 -5.36 6.05 20.18
C ALA A 19 -6.31 7.15 19.69
N ASN A 20 -7.54 6.76 19.35
CA ASN A 20 -8.70 7.57 19.02
C ASN A 20 -8.95 7.78 17.52
N GLY A 21 -9.54 6.81 16.82
CA GLY A 21 -10.48 7.03 15.70
C GLY A 21 -10.12 8.04 14.58
N GLN A 22 -9.00 8.77 14.72
CA GLN A 22 -8.62 9.85 13.83
C GLN A 22 -7.94 9.31 12.57
N ALA A 23 -8.33 9.87 11.43
CA ALA A 23 -7.70 9.58 10.15
C ALA A 23 -6.24 10.02 10.13
N VAL A 24 -5.36 9.16 9.61
CA VAL A 24 -3.92 9.41 9.46
C VAL A 24 -3.59 9.59 8.00
N LYS A 25 -3.00 10.73 7.65
CA LYS A 25 -2.51 11.02 6.29
C LYS A 25 -1.08 10.49 6.15
N LEU A 26 -0.92 9.39 5.45
CA LEU A 26 0.34 8.65 5.45
C LEU A 26 1.47 9.39 4.74
N LEU A 27 1.19 10.15 3.67
CA LEU A 27 2.21 10.83 2.87
C LEU A 27 2.74 12.13 3.51
N GLU A 28 2.10 12.64 4.57
CA GLU A 28 2.61 13.79 5.32
C GLU A 28 3.87 13.45 6.14
N ASN A 29 4.09 12.17 6.47
CA ASN A 29 5.29 11.69 7.17
C ASN A 29 6.20 10.89 6.22
N ARG A 30 7.02 11.60 5.43
CA ARG A 30 7.92 11.00 4.43
C ARG A 30 8.98 10.10 5.06
N ASP A 31 9.46 10.42 6.26
CA ASP A 31 10.51 9.67 6.95
C ASP A 31 10.03 8.32 7.50
N ALA A 32 8.71 8.14 7.61
CA ALA A 32 8.09 6.89 8.04
C ALA A 32 7.92 5.85 6.91
N TRP A 33 8.52 6.05 5.74
CA TRP A 33 8.41 5.11 4.64
C TRP A 33 9.70 4.32 4.42
N SER A 34 9.57 3.01 4.29
CA SER A 34 10.64 2.10 3.86
C SER A 34 10.38 1.58 2.45
N PHE A 35 11.45 1.30 1.72
CA PHE A 35 11.41 0.91 0.32
C PHE A 35 12.27 -0.33 0.11
N GLY A 36 11.82 -1.27 -0.69
CA GLY A 36 12.67 -2.37 -1.13
C GLY A 36 13.83 -1.89 -2.00
N ASP A 37 13.58 -0.90 -2.88
CA ASP A 37 14.58 -0.14 -3.62
C ASP A 37 14.21 1.35 -3.57
N LYS A 38 14.88 2.11 -2.71
CA LYS A 38 14.63 3.54 -2.54
C LYS A 38 14.88 4.33 -3.83
N ALA A 39 15.81 3.89 -4.68
CA ALA A 39 16.16 4.59 -5.92
C ALA A 39 15.05 4.52 -6.99
N ALA A 40 14.11 3.60 -6.84
CA ALA A 40 12.93 3.49 -7.72
C ALA A 40 11.87 4.55 -7.41
N TRP A 41 11.92 5.17 -6.23
CA TRP A 41 10.89 6.07 -5.73
C TRP A 41 11.33 7.51 -5.66
N GLU A 42 10.37 8.41 -5.78
CA GLU A 42 10.55 9.85 -5.67
C GLU A 42 9.37 10.50 -4.93
N TRP A 43 9.66 11.50 -4.14
CA TRP A 43 8.67 12.38 -3.54
C TRP A 43 8.56 13.64 -4.38
N THR A 44 7.34 14.00 -4.80
CA THR A 44 7.05 15.25 -5.49
C THR A 44 5.99 16.05 -4.72
N GLY A 45 5.87 17.33 -5.04
CA GLY A 45 4.93 18.22 -4.35
C GLY A 45 5.22 18.47 -2.87
N GLU A 46 4.40 19.29 -2.24
CA GLU A 46 4.48 19.65 -0.82
C GLU A 46 3.08 19.76 -0.20
N GLY A 47 2.98 19.59 1.12
CA GLY A 47 1.73 19.66 1.86
C GLY A 47 0.65 18.75 1.30
N ALA A 48 -0.54 19.27 1.02
CA ALA A 48 -1.65 18.51 0.44
C ALA A 48 -1.40 18.04 -1.01
N GLY A 49 -0.38 18.60 -1.69
CA GLY A 49 0.05 18.17 -3.02
C GLY A 49 1.16 17.13 -3.01
N THR A 50 1.51 16.55 -1.86
CA THR A 50 2.54 15.53 -1.77
C THR A 50 2.13 14.26 -2.51
N GLU A 51 3.02 13.80 -3.39
CA GLU A 51 2.88 12.54 -4.12
C GLU A 51 4.08 11.62 -3.85
N LEU A 52 3.82 10.33 -3.77
CA LEU A 52 4.82 9.27 -3.82
C LEU A 52 4.78 8.64 -5.20
N VAL A 53 5.89 8.72 -5.93
CA VAL A 53 5.99 8.32 -7.33
C VAL A 53 6.96 7.16 -7.48
N LEU A 54 6.50 6.06 -8.07
CA LEU A 54 7.34 4.99 -8.56
C LEU A 54 7.79 5.35 -9.98
N LYS A 55 9.03 5.86 -10.12
CA LYS A 55 9.55 6.47 -11.34
C LYS A 55 10.31 5.52 -12.25
N LYS A 56 10.71 4.38 -11.76
CA LYS A 56 11.38 3.31 -12.53
C LYS A 56 11.13 1.95 -11.87
N PRO A 57 11.28 0.84 -12.61
CA PRO A 57 11.23 -0.49 -12.02
C PRO A 57 12.26 -0.65 -10.90
N SER A 58 11.88 -1.38 -9.86
CA SER A 58 12.74 -1.70 -8.72
C SER A 58 13.72 -2.83 -9.05
N ASP A 59 14.91 -2.76 -8.49
CA ASP A 59 15.89 -3.86 -8.51
C ASP A 59 15.63 -4.88 -7.37
N PHE A 60 14.66 -4.61 -6.50
CA PHE A 60 14.30 -5.51 -5.41
C PHE A 60 13.78 -6.87 -5.94
N LYS A 61 14.25 -7.95 -5.31
CA LYS A 61 13.82 -9.32 -5.64
C LYS A 61 13.14 -9.93 -4.42
N PRO A 62 11.80 -10.04 -4.42
CA PRO A 62 11.09 -10.66 -3.31
C PRO A 62 11.42 -12.15 -3.19
N LYS A 63 11.40 -12.67 -1.97
CA LYS A 63 11.71 -14.09 -1.66
C LYS A 63 10.65 -15.05 -2.20
N VAL A 64 9.43 -14.58 -2.38
CA VAL A 64 8.29 -15.31 -2.94
C VAL A 64 7.65 -14.44 -4.02
N ARG A 65 6.91 -15.04 -4.96
CA ARG A 65 6.27 -14.27 -6.03
C ARG A 65 5.22 -13.30 -5.44
N SER A 66 5.56 -12.05 -5.43
CA SER A 66 4.78 -10.93 -4.90
C SER A 66 5.17 -9.64 -5.64
N PRO A 67 4.49 -8.51 -5.44
CA PRO A 67 4.88 -7.24 -6.07
C PRO A 67 6.34 -6.87 -5.80
N PHE A 68 7.03 -6.38 -6.82
CA PHE A 68 8.46 -6.00 -6.75
C PHE A 68 8.65 -4.58 -6.21
N ASN A 69 7.69 -3.71 -6.49
CA ASN A 69 7.77 -2.29 -6.24
C ASN A 69 6.86 -1.94 -5.06
N LEU A 70 7.30 -2.17 -3.83
CA LEU A 70 6.53 -1.81 -2.64
C LEU A 70 7.27 -0.81 -1.76
N ALA A 71 6.55 0.25 -1.40
CA ALA A 71 6.88 1.17 -0.32
C ALA A 71 5.96 0.87 0.87
N TRP A 72 6.50 0.83 2.09
CA TRP A 72 5.78 0.48 3.31
C TRP A 72 5.80 1.61 4.31
N PHE A 73 4.63 1.95 4.85
CA PHE A 73 4.52 2.92 5.94
C PHE A 73 4.84 2.26 7.28
N GLU A 74 5.90 2.71 7.92
CA GLU A 74 6.42 2.18 9.19
C GLU A 74 5.82 2.87 10.42
N GLY A 75 5.09 3.98 10.23
CA GLY A 75 4.57 4.82 11.31
C GLY A 75 3.30 4.29 11.98
N GLY A 76 2.82 3.10 11.62
CA GLY A 76 1.63 2.52 12.24
C GLY A 76 1.24 1.16 11.69
N GLU A 77 0.34 0.51 12.42
CA GLU A 77 -0.26 -0.78 12.05
C GLU A 77 -1.75 -0.75 12.31
N TRP A 78 -2.53 -1.32 11.39
CA TRP A 78 -3.99 -1.34 11.44
C TRP A 78 -4.51 -2.78 11.29
N GLU A 79 -5.59 -3.07 11.99
CA GLU A 79 -6.28 -4.35 11.93
C GLU A 79 -7.58 -4.24 11.13
N SER A 80 -8.52 -3.42 11.61
CA SER A 80 -9.73 -3.03 10.87
C SER A 80 -9.65 -1.55 10.52
N PHE A 81 -9.84 -1.21 9.25
CA PHE A 81 -9.63 0.15 8.76
C PHE A 81 -10.34 0.43 7.43
N THR A 82 -10.47 1.70 7.14
CA THR A 82 -10.76 2.21 5.80
C THR A 82 -9.55 3.00 5.31
N LEU A 83 -8.98 2.57 4.18
CA LEU A 83 -7.94 3.31 3.47
C LEU A 83 -8.57 3.98 2.26
N THR A 84 -8.20 5.23 2.03
CA THR A 84 -8.47 5.95 0.76
C THR A 84 -7.16 6.41 0.16
N ALA A 85 -7.05 6.37 -1.15
CA ALA A 85 -5.90 6.87 -1.90
C ALA A 85 -6.37 7.38 -3.26
N GLU A 86 -5.66 8.33 -3.83
CA GLU A 86 -5.74 8.60 -5.26
C GLU A 86 -4.50 7.98 -5.93
N VAL A 87 -4.74 7.28 -7.03
CA VAL A 87 -3.73 6.52 -7.77
C VAL A 87 -3.75 6.91 -9.24
N LYS A 88 -2.58 6.93 -9.87
CA LYS A 88 -2.41 7.23 -11.29
C LYS A 88 -1.36 6.29 -11.88
N LEU A 89 -1.61 5.73 -13.06
CA LEU A 89 -0.62 4.97 -13.81
C LEU A 89 0.49 5.90 -14.32
N GLY A 90 1.74 5.48 -14.22
CA GLY A 90 2.89 6.27 -14.66
C GLY A 90 3.14 6.20 -16.16
N VAL A 91 2.93 5.03 -16.75
CA VAL A 91 2.97 4.81 -18.21
C VAL A 91 1.80 3.90 -18.54
N PHE A 92 1.00 4.28 -19.51
CA PHE A 92 -0.11 3.46 -19.95
C PHE A 92 0.35 2.57 -21.11
N ASN A 93 0.69 1.32 -20.79
CA ASN A 93 0.95 0.28 -21.78
C ASN A 93 -0.32 -0.56 -21.96
N GLN A 94 -0.78 -0.72 -23.19
CA GLN A 94 -2.03 -1.42 -23.44
C GLN A 94 -2.03 -2.84 -22.84
N GLY A 95 -2.89 -3.06 -21.85
CA GLY A 95 -3.36 -4.37 -21.48
C GLY A 95 -2.94 -4.93 -20.12
N ASN A 96 -1.89 -4.45 -19.45
CA ASN A 96 -1.38 -5.06 -18.21
C ASN A 96 -0.93 -4.04 -17.15
N ASN A 97 -1.45 -2.81 -17.20
CA ASN A 97 -1.06 -1.82 -16.20
C ASN A 97 -1.69 -2.11 -14.85
N ASP A 98 -0.92 -1.96 -13.78
CA ASP A 98 -1.39 -2.14 -12.43
C ASP A 98 -0.82 -1.14 -11.43
N VAL A 99 -1.54 -0.97 -10.34
CA VAL A 99 -1.01 -0.52 -9.06
C VAL A 99 -1.47 -1.47 -7.97
N CYS A 100 -0.74 -1.48 -6.86
CA CYS A 100 -1.06 -2.30 -5.70
C CYS A 100 -1.27 -1.45 -4.45
N ILE A 101 -2.33 -1.75 -3.70
CA ILE A 101 -2.49 -1.31 -2.30
C ILE A 101 -2.26 -2.54 -1.44
N ALA A 102 -1.18 -2.52 -0.64
CA ALA A 102 -0.82 -3.63 0.24
C ALA A 102 -1.16 -3.31 1.70
N PHE A 103 -1.47 -4.33 2.49
CA PHE A 103 -1.88 -4.15 3.89
C PHE A 103 -1.67 -5.42 4.71
N GLY A 104 -1.75 -5.28 6.06
CA GLY A 104 -1.58 -6.40 6.97
C GLY A 104 -0.17 -6.99 6.97
N LYS A 105 0.85 -6.17 6.59
CA LYS A 105 2.24 -6.66 6.57
C LYS A 105 2.75 -6.87 7.98
N THR A 106 3.20 -8.09 8.24
CA THR A 106 3.93 -8.49 9.45
C THR A 106 5.36 -8.91 9.15
N SER A 107 5.66 -9.30 7.90
CA SER A 107 7.01 -9.61 7.42
C SER A 107 7.12 -9.36 5.92
N GLU A 108 8.30 -9.56 5.32
CA GLU A 108 8.52 -9.43 3.87
C GLU A 108 7.73 -10.46 3.04
N THR A 109 7.27 -11.54 3.67
CA THR A 109 6.55 -12.63 3.02
C THR A 109 5.15 -12.84 3.58
N LYS A 110 4.63 -11.89 4.41
CA LYS A 110 3.28 -11.96 5.01
C LYS A 110 2.55 -10.64 4.87
N PHE A 111 1.66 -10.56 3.91
CA PHE A 111 0.80 -9.41 3.66
C PHE A 111 -0.32 -9.75 2.68
N TYR A 112 -1.34 -8.91 2.63
CA TYR A 112 -2.34 -8.87 1.56
C TYR A 112 -2.01 -7.76 0.58
N TYR A 113 -2.52 -7.87 -0.65
CA TYR A 113 -2.57 -6.74 -1.55
C TYR A 113 -3.75 -6.82 -2.52
N ALA A 114 -4.30 -5.65 -2.85
CA ALA A 114 -5.21 -5.48 -3.98
C ALA A 114 -4.36 -5.19 -5.22
N HIS A 115 -4.43 -6.06 -6.20
CA HIS A 115 -3.80 -5.91 -7.51
C HIS A 115 -4.80 -5.25 -8.46
N LEU A 116 -4.66 -3.95 -8.69
CA LEU A 116 -5.61 -3.15 -9.45
C LEU A 116 -5.18 -3.09 -10.93
N GLY A 117 -5.22 -4.25 -11.57
CA GLY A 117 -4.97 -4.38 -13.00
C GLY A 117 -6.15 -3.93 -13.86
N GLU A 118 -5.91 -3.69 -15.16
CA GLU A 118 -6.94 -3.22 -16.10
C GLU A 118 -8.03 -4.27 -16.32
N LYS A 119 -7.66 -5.55 -16.42
CA LYS A 119 -8.57 -6.67 -16.70
C LYS A 119 -8.39 -7.78 -15.68
N ALA A 120 -9.49 -8.43 -15.32
CA ALA A 120 -9.47 -9.57 -14.44
C ALA A 120 -9.03 -10.85 -15.16
N ASP A 121 -8.08 -11.54 -14.56
CA ASP A 121 -7.70 -12.91 -14.89
C ASP A 121 -7.29 -13.65 -13.60
N ALA A 122 -6.51 -14.71 -13.70
CA ALA A 122 -6.05 -15.48 -12.53
C ALA A 122 -5.15 -14.66 -11.57
N VAL A 123 -4.57 -13.55 -12.03
CA VAL A 123 -3.60 -12.76 -11.28
C VAL A 123 -3.88 -11.26 -11.25
N HIS A 124 -4.43 -10.68 -12.32
CA HIS A 124 -4.73 -9.26 -12.40
C HIS A 124 -6.14 -8.96 -11.92
N LEU A 125 -6.36 -7.76 -11.38
CA LEU A 125 -7.60 -7.34 -10.74
C LEU A 125 -8.10 -8.37 -9.73
N GLN A 126 -7.25 -8.66 -8.75
CA GLN A 126 -7.46 -9.63 -7.70
C GLN A 126 -7.05 -9.10 -6.33
N LEU A 127 -7.66 -9.62 -5.27
CA LEU A 127 -7.10 -9.60 -3.93
C LEU A 127 -6.21 -10.82 -3.74
N HIS A 128 -5.02 -10.60 -3.22
CA HIS A 128 -4.04 -11.66 -2.99
C HIS A 128 -3.62 -11.73 -1.54
N LEU A 129 -3.32 -12.95 -1.09
CA LEU A 129 -2.60 -13.26 0.12
C LEU A 129 -1.19 -13.74 -0.25
N VAL A 130 -0.17 -13.16 0.40
CA VAL A 130 1.20 -13.67 0.49
C VAL A 130 1.40 -14.13 1.92
N ASN A 131 1.75 -15.41 2.13
CA ASN A 131 1.93 -15.99 3.46
C ASN A 131 3.00 -17.10 3.41
N ASP A 132 4.27 -16.65 3.45
CA ASP A 132 5.48 -17.47 3.33
C ASP A 132 5.52 -18.35 2.06
N ALA A 133 4.72 -18.00 1.06
CA ALA A 133 4.60 -18.70 -0.22
C ALA A 133 4.25 -17.69 -1.32
N ASP A 134 4.31 -18.12 -2.57
CA ASP A 134 3.86 -17.35 -3.72
C ASP A 134 2.42 -16.86 -3.53
N ARG A 135 2.15 -15.67 -4.07
CA ARG A 135 0.82 -15.05 -3.98
C ARG A 135 -0.31 -16.01 -4.36
N LYS A 136 -1.37 -15.98 -3.59
CA LYS A 136 -2.61 -16.73 -3.85
C LYS A 136 -3.76 -15.74 -3.99
N ALA A 137 -4.51 -15.82 -5.09
CA ALA A 137 -5.75 -15.05 -5.24
C ALA A 137 -6.81 -15.52 -4.22
N ILE A 138 -7.45 -14.55 -3.55
CA ILE A 138 -8.48 -14.79 -2.54
C ILE A 138 -9.79 -14.08 -2.87
N THR A 139 -9.90 -13.46 -4.04
CA THR A 139 -11.12 -12.77 -4.49
C THR A 139 -12.29 -13.75 -4.58
N VAL A 140 -13.41 -13.39 -3.97
CA VAL A 140 -14.69 -14.13 -4.03
C VAL A 140 -15.58 -13.55 -5.13
N THR A 141 -15.62 -12.22 -5.22
CA THR A 141 -16.38 -11.49 -6.24
C THR A 141 -15.53 -10.33 -6.74
N GLY A 142 -15.47 -10.13 -8.05
CA GLY A 142 -14.69 -9.06 -8.65
C GLY A 142 -15.27 -8.54 -9.96
N ALA A 143 -14.95 -7.29 -10.28
CA ALA A 143 -15.21 -6.68 -11.58
C ALA A 143 -14.37 -7.40 -12.67
N LYS A 144 -14.79 -7.30 -13.91
CA LYS A 144 -14.06 -7.86 -15.06
C LYS A 144 -12.97 -6.91 -15.57
N THR A 145 -13.17 -5.60 -15.40
CA THR A 145 -12.28 -4.55 -15.89
C THR A 145 -12.33 -3.35 -14.94
N LEU A 146 -11.25 -2.57 -14.91
CA LEU A 146 -11.23 -1.22 -14.33
C LEU A 146 -11.15 -0.18 -15.46
N PRO A 147 -11.83 0.97 -15.30
CA PRO A 147 -11.87 2.03 -16.31
C PRO A 147 -10.62 2.92 -16.23
N TRP A 148 -9.42 2.33 -16.21
CA TRP A 148 -8.18 3.08 -16.22
C TRP A 148 -8.10 4.04 -17.40
N LYS A 149 -7.57 5.24 -17.18
CA LYS A 149 -7.33 6.26 -18.20
C LYS A 149 -5.91 6.78 -18.07
N PRO A 150 -5.21 7.05 -19.18
CA PRO A 150 -3.90 7.70 -19.14
C PRO A 150 -3.94 9.00 -18.36
N GLU A 151 -2.88 9.30 -17.61
CA GLU A 151 -2.66 10.57 -16.89
C GLU A 151 -3.83 11.00 -15.97
N THR A 152 -4.70 10.06 -15.57
CA THR A 152 -5.89 10.33 -14.78
C THR A 152 -5.72 9.80 -13.36
N TRP A 153 -6.05 10.62 -12.36
CA TRP A 153 -6.16 10.21 -10.98
C TRP A 153 -7.49 9.49 -10.76
N HIS A 154 -7.40 8.30 -10.19
CA HIS A 154 -8.54 7.48 -9.79
C HIS A 154 -8.56 7.33 -8.27
N ARG A 155 -9.73 7.33 -7.67
CA ARG A 155 -9.89 7.10 -6.24
C ARG A 155 -10.03 5.62 -5.92
N VAL A 156 -9.17 5.13 -5.03
CA VAL A 156 -9.27 3.78 -4.47
C VAL A 156 -9.69 3.87 -3.00
N LYS A 157 -10.67 3.06 -2.61
CA LYS A 157 -11.03 2.85 -1.21
C LYS A 157 -10.94 1.36 -0.89
N LEU A 158 -10.20 1.01 0.16
CA LEU A 158 -10.09 -0.34 0.68
C LEU A 158 -10.66 -0.35 2.11
N VAL A 159 -11.63 -1.25 2.35
CA VAL A 159 -12.24 -1.45 3.65
C VAL A 159 -11.87 -2.84 4.15
N ARG A 160 -11.24 -2.89 5.31
CA ARG A 160 -10.88 -4.12 6.01
C ARG A 160 -11.66 -4.22 7.32
N ASP A 161 -12.34 -5.34 7.52
CA ASP A 161 -12.87 -5.77 8.81
C ASP A 161 -12.19 -7.11 9.17
N ALA A 162 -11.23 -7.06 10.08
CA ALA A 162 -10.45 -8.24 10.47
C ALA A 162 -11.29 -9.21 11.32
N GLY A 163 -12.25 -8.70 12.09
CA GLY A 163 -13.17 -9.49 12.92
C GLY A 163 -14.01 -10.45 12.09
N THR A 164 -14.57 -9.98 11.00
CA THR A 164 -15.31 -10.81 10.04
C THR A 164 -14.41 -11.44 8.97
N GLY A 165 -13.26 -10.85 8.68
CA GLY A 165 -12.38 -11.21 7.57
C GLY A 165 -12.74 -10.53 6.26
N SER A 166 -13.71 -9.61 6.26
CA SER A 166 -14.15 -8.92 5.05
C SER A 166 -13.09 -7.97 4.50
N ILE A 167 -12.87 -8.03 3.21
CA ILE A 167 -12.02 -7.11 2.45
C ILE A 167 -12.81 -6.64 1.24
N LYS A 168 -13.00 -5.33 1.11
CA LYS A 168 -13.71 -4.71 -0.01
C LYS A 168 -12.87 -3.62 -0.62
N VAL A 169 -12.80 -3.59 -1.94
CA VAL A 169 -12.10 -2.55 -2.69
C VAL A 169 -13.07 -1.86 -3.63
N TYR A 170 -12.98 -0.54 -3.64
CA TYR A 170 -13.77 0.34 -4.50
C TYR A 170 -12.81 1.13 -5.40
N PHE A 171 -13.19 1.30 -6.64
CA PHE A 171 -12.50 2.11 -7.63
C PHE A 171 -13.47 3.13 -8.19
N ASP A 172 -13.19 4.43 -8.02
CA ASP A 172 -14.11 5.54 -8.32
C ASP A 172 -15.51 5.31 -7.73
N ASP A 173 -15.56 4.92 -6.45
CA ASP A 173 -16.76 4.61 -5.66
C ASP A 173 -17.55 3.35 -6.07
N VAL A 174 -17.13 2.63 -7.09
CA VAL A 174 -17.74 1.36 -7.49
C VAL A 174 -17.02 0.21 -6.78
N GLU A 175 -17.75 -0.69 -6.11
CA GLU A 175 -17.18 -1.92 -5.52
C GLU A 175 -16.65 -2.81 -6.64
N VAL A 176 -15.35 -3.11 -6.60
CA VAL A 176 -14.68 -3.84 -7.68
C VAL A 176 -14.06 -5.16 -7.24
N LEU A 177 -13.71 -5.33 -5.96
CA LEU A 177 -13.17 -6.58 -5.43
C LEU A 177 -13.72 -6.84 -4.02
N VAL A 178 -14.08 -8.10 -3.76
CA VAL A 178 -14.50 -8.59 -2.45
C VAL A 178 -13.78 -9.88 -2.14
N ALA A 179 -13.26 -10.00 -0.92
CA ALA A 179 -12.71 -11.24 -0.38
C ALA A 179 -13.16 -11.45 1.07
N GLN A 180 -12.97 -12.69 1.53
CA GLN A 180 -13.21 -13.11 2.90
C GLN A 180 -12.01 -13.93 3.37
N ASP A 181 -11.16 -13.34 4.22
CA ASP A 181 -9.96 -13.99 4.70
C ASP A 181 -9.55 -13.45 6.08
N LYS A 182 -9.13 -14.32 7.01
CA LYS A 182 -8.69 -14.00 8.37
C LYS A 182 -7.24 -14.44 8.65
N THR A 183 -6.50 -14.82 7.63
CA THR A 183 -5.15 -15.39 7.79
C THR A 183 -4.19 -14.39 8.45
N LEU A 184 -4.24 -13.12 8.05
CA LEU A 184 -3.42 -12.06 8.63
C LEU A 184 -4.32 -11.02 9.32
N GLY A 185 -3.88 -10.58 10.50
CA GLY A 185 -4.56 -9.56 11.30
C GLY A 185 -3.94 -8.17 11.12
N LYS A 186 -3.54 -7.58 12.25
CA LYS A 186 -2.91 -6.26 12.33
C LYS A 186 -1.58 -6.23 11.58
N GLY A 187 -1.33 -5.15 10.84
CA GLY A 187 -0.07 -4.94 10.14
C GLY A 187 0.02 -3.61 9.41
N LYS A 188 1.15 -3.40 8.75
CA LYS A 188 1.47 -2.16 8.04
C LYS A 188 0.75 -2.07 6.71
N ILE A 189 0.72 -0.85 6.16
CA ILE A 189 0.17 -0.51 4.85
C ILE A 189 1.30 -0.21 3.88
N GLY A 190 1.12 -0.60 2.62
CA GLY A 190 2.04 -0.36 1.53
C GLY A 190 1.35 0.10 0.25
N LEU A 191 2.14 0.75 -0.59
CA LEU A 191 1.75 1.25 -1.91
C LEU A 191 2.75 0.75 -2.94
N GLY A 192 2.30 0.48 -4.15
CA GLY A 192 3.22 0.09 -5.20
C GLY A 192 2.57 -0.50 -6.44
N SER A 193 3.29 -1.39 -7.10
CA SER A 193 2.82 -2.16 -8.25
C SER A 193 3.50 -3.52 -8.29
N PHE A 194 3.05 -4.38 -9.19
CA PHE A 194 3.77 -5.61 -9.43
C PHE A 194 5.06 -5.32 -10.21
N ASP A 195 4.95 -4.73 -11.40
CA ASP A 195 6.08 -4.35 -12.27
C ASP A 195 5.85 -3.04 -13.07
N ASP A 196 4.71 -2.38 -12.92
CA ASP A 196 4.39 -1.13 -13.59
C ASP A 196 4.78 0.11 -12.76
N LEU A 197 4.65 1.28 -13.35
CA LEU A 197 4.90 2.56 -12.71
C LEU A 197 3.60 3.21 -12.28
N GLY A 198 3.63 3.96 -11.16
CA GLY A 198 2.45 4.62 -10.64
C GLY A 198 2.75 5.75 -9.68
N SER A 199 1.76 6.58 -9.45
CA SER A 199 1.80 7.68 -8.49
C SER A 199 0.66 7.55 -7.50
N PHE A 200 0.92 7.99 -6.27
CA PHE A 200 0.00 7.92 -5.14
C PHE A 200 -0.06 9.27 -4.45
N ARG A 201 -1.27 9.74 -4.13
CA ARG A 201 -1.50 10.95 -3.31
C ARG A 201 -2.73 10.79 -2.44
N ASN A 202 -2.93 11.73 -1.50
CA ASN A 202 -4.11 11.77 -0.62
C ASN A 202 -4.37 10.45 0.11
N VAL A 203 -3.28 9.74 0.49
CA VAL A 203 -3.37 8.43 1.15
C VAL A 203 -3.71 8.63 2.61
N THR A 204 -4.90 8.16 3.00
CA THR A 204 -5.44 8.32 4.35
C THR A 204 -5.94 7.00 4.89
N VAL A 205 -5.67 6.71 6.15
CA VAL A 205 -6.18 5.53 6.85
C VAL A 205 -6.97 5.96 8.08
N SER A 206 -8.19 5.45 8.20
CA SER A 206 -9.05 5.62 9.37
C SER A 206 -9.29 4.27 10.01
N PRO A 207 -9.03 4.08 11.31
CA PRO A 207 -9.44 2.87 12.02
C PRO A 207 -10.97 2.71 11.92
N ASN A 208 -11.42 1.48 11.72
CA ASN A 208 -12.83 1.15 11.86
C ASN A 208 -13.10 0.76 13.32
N PRO A 209 -14.26 1.12 13.88
CA PRO A 209 -14.63 0.73 15.23
C PRO A 209 -14.78 -0.78 15.39
#